data_aa185d7b4674790b75dee5fdeb1a9691
#
_entry.id   aa185d7b4674790b75dee5fdeb1a9691
#
_cell.length_a   1.000
_cell.length_b   1.000
_cell.length_c   1.000
_cell.angle_alpha   90.00
_cell.angle_beta   90.00
_cell.angle_gamma   90.00
#
_symmetry.space_group_name_H-M   'P 1'
#
loop_
_entity.id
_entity.type
_entity.pdbx_description
1 polymer ?
#
loop_
_entity_poly.entity_id
_entity_poly.type
_entity_poly.pdbx_seq_one_letter_code
_entity_poly.pdbx_strand_id
1 'polypeptide(L)'
;GCNYLDIVPDERNTPENTYQNPQAAKNYLYSCYSKMPDPRVSEALDKYSAAEIINVIEKSEWVTFPRGYYSPSSPQLTKGYYDNIWTGLHQCYQFLSVVDFTPDIEPDDLQYYKAEATLLIAYYHWLSFRAYGPSVIMRENIDPLTPIEELPERSSVDEVVQFIDEKITEAETIGLAEKHDGDDYGRFT
;
A
#
# COMPACT_ATOMS: atom_id res chain seq x y z
N GLY A 1 47.56 -16.59 -3.45
CA GLY A 1 46.39 -16.77 -2.64
C GLY A 1 45.20 -16.10 -3.30
N CYS A 2 44.22 -16.87 -3.79
CA CYS A 2 43.08 -16.35 -4.50
C CYS A 2 42.03 -15.91 -3.47
N ASN A 3 41.87 -14.60 -3.25
CA ASN A 3 40.76 -13.99 -2.52
C ASN A 3 39.62 -13.57 -3.48
N TYR A 4 39.27 -14.43 -4.45
CA TYR A 4 38.24 -14.12 -5.45
C TYR A 4 36.86 -14.67 -5.08
N LEU A 5 36.71 -15.33 -3.94
CA LEU A 5 35.48 -16.02 -3.58
C LEU A 5 34.70 -15.38 -2.39
N ASP A 6 35.09 -14.17 -1.98
CA ASP A 6 34.43 -13.50 -0.83
C ASP A 6 33.61 -12.26 -1.23
N ILE A 7 33.22 -12.17 -2.48
CA ILE A 7 32.17 -11.24 -2.90
C ILE A 7 30.91 -12.07 -3.07
N VAL A 8 30.22 -12.33 -1.97
CA VAL A 8 28.79 -12.65 -2.02
C VAL A 8 28.14 -11.33 -2.40
N PRO A 9 27.50 -11.22 -3.58
CA PRO A 9 26.65 -10.07 -3.84
C PRO A 9 25.54 -10.12 -2.81
N ASP A 10 25.58 -9.21 -1.86
CA ASP A 10 24.45 -9.00 -0.94
C ASP A 10 23.37 -8.22 -1.71
N GLU A 11 22.72 -8.93 -2.65
CA GLU A 11 21.62 -8.41 -3.46
C GLU A 11 20.31 -8.34 -2.67
N ARG A 12 20.36 -8.49 -1.37
CA ARG A 12 19.20 -8.16 -0.53
C ARG A 12 19.11 -6.64 -0.50
N ASN A 13 18.01 -6.12 -1.05
CA ASN A 13 17.62 -4.72 -0.84
C ASN A 13 17.48 -4.49 0.67
N THR A 14 18.58 -4.13 1.32
CA THR A 14 18.51 -3.62 2.68
C THR A 14 17.89 -2.23 2.62
N PRO A 15 17.19 -1.78 3.65
CA PRO A 15 16.69 -0.41 3.73
C PRO A 15 17.77 0.61 3.35
N GLU A 16 19.01 0.41 3.75
CA GLU A 16 20.15 1.28 3.48
C GLU A 16 20.55 1.35 2.00
N ASN A 17 20.25 0.31 1.20
CA ASN A 17 20.56 0.30 -0.23
C ASN A 17 19.43 0.88 -1.10
N THR A 18 18.24 1.05 -0.54
CA THR A 18 17.02 1.39 -1.29
C THR A 18 16.94 2.88 -1.64
N TYR A 19 17.70 3.75 -0.96
CA TYR A 19 17.72 5.21 -1.20
C TYR A 19 19.10 5.76 -1.48
N GLN A 20 19.92 4.99 -2.13
CA GLN A 20 21.30 5.42 -2.47
C GLN A 20 21.34 6.58 -3.47
N ASN A 21 20.23 6.89 -4.13
CA ASN A 21 20.10 7.98 -5.09
C ASN A 21 18.63 8.32 -5.35
N PRO A 22 18.33 9.47 -5.99
CA PRO A 22 16.95 9.91 -6.26
C PRO A 22 16.12 8.92 -7.09
N GLN A 23 16.74 8.22 -8.04
CA GLN A 23 16.05 7.22 -8.85
C GLN A 23 15.63 6.01 -8.02
N ALA A 24 16.44 5.57 -7.06
CA ALA A 24 16.09 4.50 -6.14
C ALA A 24 14.92 4.89 -5.24
N ALA A 25 14.90 6.12 -4.72
CA ALA A 25 13.77 6.66 -3.97
C ALA A 25 12.48 6.68 -4.79
N LYS A 26 12.56 7.15 -6.06
CA LYS A 26 11.42 7.13 -6.99
C LYS A 26 10.90 5.72 -7.25
N ASN A 27 11.79 4.77 -7.48
CA ASN A 27 11.43 3.37 -7.68
C ASN A 27 10.76 2.77 -6.44
N TYR A 28 11.18 3.19 -5.24
CA TYR A 28 10.53 2.74 -4.02
C TYR A 28 9.14 3.35 -3.85
N LEU A 29 8.95 4.62 -4.19
CA LEU A 29 7.62 5.21 -4.25
C LEU A 29 6.70 4.42 -5.19
N TYR A 30 7.18 4.00 -6.37
CA TYR A 30 6.39 3.13 -7.25
C TYR A 30 6.04 1.78 -6.60
N SER A 31 6.89 1.25 -5.74
CA SER A 31 6.55 0.06 -4.95
C SER A 31 5.37 0.31 -4.02
N CYS A 32 5.27 1.52 -3.43
CA CYS A 32 4.10 1.91 -2.64
C CYS A 32 2.81 1.91 -3.47
N TYR A 33 2.87 2.35 -4.74
CA TYR A 33 1.73 2.30 -5.67
C TYR A 33 1.40 0.88 -6.15
N SER A 34 2.37 -0.01 -6.21
CA SER A 34 2.24 -1.33 -6.85
C SER A 34 1.19 -2.25 -6.23
N LYS A 35 0.72 -1.92 -5.02
CA LYS A 35 -0.30 -2.68 -4.29
C LYS A 35 -1.71 -2.12 -4.45
N MET A 36 -1.87 -1.02 -5.18
CA MET A 36 -3.19 -0.50 -5.52
C MET A 36 -3.95 -1.53 -6.39
N PRO A 37 -5.26 -1.73 -6.12
CA PRO A 37 -6.05 -2.64 -6.94
C PRO A 37 -6.12 -2.17 -8.38
N ASP A 38 -5.81 -3.05 -9.31
CA ASP A 38 -6.03 -2.79 -10.74
C ASP A 38 -7.45 -3.22 -11.12
N PRO A 39 -8.34 -2.27 -11.50
CA PRO A 39 -9.72 -2.59 -11.85
C PRO A 39 -9.84 -3.47 -13.11
N ARG A 40 -8.76 -3.64 -13.88
CA ARG A 40 -8.75 -4.47 -15.08
C ARG A 40 -8.53 -5.95 -14.76
N VAL A 41 -8.02 -6.28 -13.58
CA VAL A 41 -7.77 -7.66 -13.16
C VAL A 41 -8.88 -8.22 -12.28
N SER A 42 -8.90 -9.53 -12.15
CA SER A 42 -9.98 -10.24 -11.45
C SER A 42 -10.04 -9.99 -9.94
N GLU A 43 -8.96 -9.59 -9.34
CA GLU A 43 -8.84 -9.36 -7.90
C GLU A 43 -9.42 -8.01 -7.44
N ALA A 44 -9.88 -7.16 -8.36
CA ALA A 44 -10.45 -5.87 -7.99
C ALA A 44 -11.80 -6.02 -7.31
N LEU A 45 -11.92 -5.46 -6.10
CA LEU A 45 -13.14 -5.55 -5.27
C LEU A 45 -14.39 -5.02 -5.98
N ASP A 46 -14.23 -4.03 -6.87
CA ASP A 46 -15.36 -3.45 -7.62
C ASP A 46 -16.06 -4.46 -8.54
N LYS A 47 -15.35 -5.49 -8.98
CA LYS A 47 -15.95 -6.59 -9.73
C LYS A 47 -16.84 -7.48 -8.83
N TYR A 48 -16.56 -7.56 -7.54
CA TYR A 48 -17.39 -8.31 -6.59
C TYR A 48 -18.68 -7.56 -6.24
N SER A 49 -18.66 -6.23 -6.26
CA SER A 49 -19.87 -5.44 -6.00
C SER A 49 -20.88 -5.50 -7.15
N ALA A 50 -20.45 -5.85 -8.36
CA ALA A 50 -21.30 -6.08 -9.52
C ALA A 50 -21.94 -7.50 -9.57
N ALA A 51 -21.79 -8.27 -8.53
CA ALA A 51 -22.16 -9.70 -8.48
C ALA A 51 -23.63 -10.00 -8.71
N GLU A 52 -24.52 -9.06 -8.48
CA GLU A 52 -25.96 -9.22 -8.81
C GLU A 52 -26.21 -9.30 -10.34
N ILE A 53 -25.28 -8.81 -11.13
CA ILE A 53 -25.37 -8.73 -12.61
C ILE A 53 -24.58 -9.84 -13.29
N ILE A 54 -23.66 -10.50 -12.58
CA ILE A 54 -22.80 -11.53 -13.15
C ILE A 54 -23.60 -12.81 -13.40
N ASN A 55 -23.86 -13.07 -14.67
CA ASN A 55 -24.39 -14.36 -15.10
C ASN A 55 -23.27 -15.41 -15.02
N VAL A 56 -23.44 -16.33 -14.10
CA VAL A 56 -22.42 -17.30 -13.72
C VAL A 56 -22.39 -18.45 -14.72
N ILE A 57 -21.69 -18.27 -15.83
CA ILE A 57 -21.40 -19.35 -16.78
C ILE A 57 -20.09 -20.08 -16.45
N GLU A 58 -19.21 -19.45 -15.67
CA GLU A 58 -17.91 -20.01 -15.36
C GLU A 58 -17.80 -20.43 -13.88
N LYS A 59 -17.11 -21.54 -13.65
CA LYS A 59 -16.65 -21.99 -12.32
C LYS A 59 -15.52 -21.09 -11.83
N SER A 60 -15.80 -19.83 -11.56
CA SER A 60 -14.84 -18.91 -10.99
C SER A 60 -15.15 -18.67 -9.52
N GLU A 61 -14.14 -18.30 -8.77
CA GLU A 61 -14.26 -17.90 -7.35
C GLU A 61 -15.22 -16.70 -7.17
N TRP A 62 -15.45 -15.93 -8.23
CA TRP A 62 -16.43 -14.84 -8.33
C TRP A 62 -17.86 -15.25 -8.00
N VAL A 63 -18.19 -16.52 -8.22
CA VAL A 63 -19.50 -17.10 -7.97
C VAL A 63 -19.74 -17.39 -6.51
N THR A 64 -18.68 -17.71 -5.80
CA THR A 64 -18.77 -18.12 -4.39
C THR A 64 -19.09 -16.95 -3.48
N PHE A 65 -18.57 -15.77 -3.79
CA PHE A 65 -18.79 -14.57 -2.98
C PHE A 65 -20.26 -14.13 -2.94
N PRO A 66 -20.94 -13.85 -4.06
CA PRO A 66 -22.36 -13.45 -4.05
C PRO A 66 -23.30 -14.54 -3.56
N ARG A 67 -22.90 -15.79 -3.61
CA ARG A 67 -23.67 -16.91 -3.06
C ARG A 67 -23.47 -17.13 -1.55
N GLY A 68 -22.60 -16.34 -0.93
CA GLY A 68 -22.30 -16.50 0.49
C GLY A 68 -21.45 -17.74 0.83
N TYR A 69 -20.84 -18.40 -0.16
CA TYR A 69 -20.00 -19.58 0.05
C TYR A 69 -18.55 -19.21 0.39
N TYR A 70 -18.36 -18.20 1.21
CA TYR A 70 -17.06 -17.81 1.73
C TYR A 70 -17.07 -17.84 3.27
N SER A 71 -15.91 -18.06 3.83
CA SER A 71 -15.74 -18.09 5.29
C SER A 71 -14.34 -17.62 5.67
N PRO A 72 -14.08 -17.27 6.94
CA PRO A 72 -12.74 -16.93 7.40
C PRO A 72 -11.71 -18.05 7.17
N SER A 73 -12.16 -19.31 7.10
CA SER A 73 -11.31 -20.47 6.80
C SER A 73 -11.10 -20.72 5.30
N SER A 74 -11.84 -20.00 4.44
CA SER A 74 -11.68 -20.05 2.97
C SER A 74 -11.62 -18.63 2.38
N PRO A 75 -10.60 -17.85 2.70
CA PRO A 75 -10.54 -16.42 2.39
C PRO A 75 -9.99 -16.11 1.00
N GLN A 76 -9.96 -17.05 0.09
CA GLN A 76 -9.18 -17.00 -1.15
C GLN A 76 -9.44 -15.75 -2.00
N LEU A 77 -10.68 -15.29 -2.09
CA LEU A 77 -11.05 -14.10 -2.89
C LEU A 77 -10.61 -12.78 -2.26
N THR A 78 -10.69 -12.70 -0.94
CA THR A 78 -10.41 -11.47 -0.20
C THR A 78 -8.99 -11.42 0.33
N LYS A 79 -8.31 -12.58 0.42
CA LYS A 79 -6.97 -12.66 0.99
C LYS A 79 -5.95 -11.82 0.23
N GLY A 80 -5.88 -11.95 -1.09
CA GLY A 80 -4.95 -11.18 -1.90
C GLY A 80 -5.20 -9.67 -1.80
N TYR A 81 -6.47 -9.26 -1.78
CA TYR A 81 -6.85 -7.86 -1.58
C TYR A 81 -6.44 -7.34 -0.20
N TYR A 82 -6.71 -8.10 0.85
CA TYR A 82 -6.32 -7.77 2.22
C TYR A 82 -4.78 -7.68 2.35
N ASP A 83 -4.06 -8.71 1.90
CA ASP A 83 -2.60 -8.77 1.99
C ASP A 83 -1.94 -7.59 1.23
N ASN A 84 -2.49 -7.21 0.07
CA ASN A 84 -1.98 -6.07 -0.70
C ASN A 84 -2.16 -4.73 0.02
N ILE A 85 -3.30 -4.51 0.69
CA ILE A 85 -3.54 -3.30 1.48
C ILE A 85 -2.47 -3.16 2.57
N TRP A 86 -2.26 -4.20 3.37
CA TRP A 86 -1.30 -4.16 4.48
C TRP A 86 0.15 -4.10 4.00
N THR A 87 0.47 -4.77 2.90
CA THR A 87 1.79 -4.66 2.26
C THR A 87 2.02 -3.24 1.74
N GLY A 88 1.03 -2.63 1.11
CA GLY A 88 1.13 -1.24 0.63
C GLY A 88 1.33 -0.25 1.78
N LEU A 89 0.58 -0.39 2.86
CA LEU A 89 0.76 0.42 4.08
C LEU A 89 2.17 0.28 4.65
N HIS A 90 2.65 -0.96 4.81
CA HIS A 90 4.01 -1.21 5.28
C HIS A 90 5.06 -0.53 4.39
N GLN A 91 4.93 -0.64 3.07
CA GLN A 91 5.85 0.01 2.12
C GLN A 91 5.82 1.54 2.24
N CYS A 92 4.63 2.15 2.41
CA CYS A 92 4.51 3.60 2.57
C CYS A 92 5.19 4.09 3.85
N TYR A 93 4.94 3.44 5.00
CA TYR A 93 5.59 3.81 6.26
C TYR A 93 7.09 3.57 6.23
N GLN A 94 7.54 2.46 5.65
CA GLN A 94 8.96 2.19 5.46
C GLN A 94 9.61 3.25 4.56
N PHE A 95 8.97 3.61 3.45
CA PHE A 95 9.44 4.67 2.56
C PHE A 95 9.59 6.00 3.30
N LEU A 96 8.54 6.44 4.01
CA LEU A 96 8.56 7.70 4.78
C LEU A 96 9.63 7.73 5.87
N SER A 97 9.97 6.58 6.47
CA SER A 97 11.00 6.51 7.52
C SER A 97 12.41 6.76 7.01
N VAL A 98 12.63 6.74 5.69
CA VAL A 98 13.96 6.65 5.11
C VAL A 98 14.21 7.60 3.95
N VAL A 99 13.17 8.09 3.28
CA VAL A 99 13.31 8.94 2.08
C VAL A 99 14.10 10.23 2.35
N ASP A 100 14.03 10.76 3.57
CA ASP A 100 14.80 11.95 3.99
C ASP A 100 16.32 11.74 3.97
N PHE A 101 16.79 10.49 3.97
CA PHE A 101 18.22 10.16 3.91
C PHE A 101 18.73 9.96 2.47
N THR A 102 17.89 10.16 1.45
CA THR A 102 18.28 10.02 0.05
C THR A 102 19.25 11.15 -0.35
N PRO A 103 20.48 10.84 -0.73
CA PRO A 103 21.43 11.86 -1.16
C PRO A 103 21.00 12.47 -2.50
N ASP A 104 21.32 13.73 -2.69
CA ASP A 104 21.16 14.48 -3.96
C ASP A 104 19.72 14.50 -4.51
N ILE A 105 18.70 14.23 -3.67
CA ILE A 105 17.29 14.39 -4.06
C ILE A 105 16.93 15.86 -4.09
N GLU A 106 16.26 16.29 -5.17
CA GLU A 106 15.75 17.66 -5.25
C GLU A 106 14.65 17.91 -4.20
N PRO A 107 14.64 19.09 -3.54
CA PRO A 107 13.67 19.38 -2.47
C PRO A 107 12.21 19.20 -2.90
N ASP A 108 11.87 19.61 -4.12
CA ASP A 108 10.51 19.49 -4.64
C ASP A 108 10.13 18.01 -4.85
N ASP A 109 11.03 17.19 -5.38
CA ASP A 109 10.81 15.76 -5.54
C ASP A 109 10.62 15.06 -4.18
N LEU A 110 11.46 15.39 -3.19
CA LEU A 110 11.33 14.87 -1.83
C LEU A 110 9.97 15.22 -1.23
N GLN A 111 9.54 16.48 -1.39
CA GLN A 111 8.24 16.96 -0.92
C GLN A 111 7.10 16.18 -1.58
N TYR A 112 7.08 16.07 -2.91
CA TYR A 112 6.04 15.36 -3.65
C TYR A 112 5.99 13.88 -3.28
N TYR A 113 7.14 13.22 -3.17
CA TYR A 113 7.19 11.80 -2.81
C TYR A 113 6.64 11.54 -1.40
N LYS A 114 6.92 12.44 -0.45
CA LYS A 114 6.36 12.36 0.92
C LYS A 114 4.85 12.59 0.92
N ALA A 115 4.37 13.59 0.18
CA ALA A 115 2.95 13.87 0.05
C ALA A 115 2.18 12.67 -0.55
N GLU A 116 2.71 12.10 -1.63
CA GLU A 116 2.10 10.96 -2.30
C GLU A 116 2.08 9.70 -1.42
N ALA A 117 3.19 9.39 -0.73
CA ALA A 117 3.23 8.26 0.19
C ALA A 117 2.23 8.44 1.36
N THR A 118 2.07 9.66 1.85
CA THR A 118 1.09 10.01 2.89
C THR A 118 -0.34 9.85 2.38
N LEU A 119 -0.62 10.29 1.16
CA LEU A 119 -1.93 10.11 0.53
C LEU A 119 -2.24 8.64 0.24
N LEU A 120 -1.23 7.84 -0.14
CA LEU A 120 -1.38 6.40 -0.29
C LEU A 120 -1.75 5.71 1.02
N ILE A 121 -1.25 6.18 2.17
CA ILE A 121 -1.67 5.67 3.49
C ILE A 121 -3.18 5.90 3.69
N ALA A 122 -3.69 7.11 3.38
CA ALA A 122 -5.12 7.39 3.44
C ALA A 122 -5.90 6.47 2.50
N TYR A 123 -5.42 6.31 1.27
CA TYR A 123 -6.08 5.49 0.25
C TYR A 123 -6.16 4.01 0.65
N TYR A 124 -5.09 3.41 1.18
CA TYR A 124 -5.11 2.03 1.64
C TYR A 124 -6.02 1.82 2.85
N HIS A 125 -6.09 2.77 3.77
CA HIS A 125 -7.07 2.71 4.87
C HIS A 125 -8.50 2.84 4.36
N TRP A 126 -8.75 3.70 3.36
CA TRP A 126 -10.05 3.78 2.71
C TRP A 126 -10.43 2.48 2.02
N LEU A 127 -9.51 1.83 1.31
CA LEU A 127 -9.75 0.51 0.71
C LEU A 127 -10.11 -0.54 1.77
N SER A 128 -9.39 -0.55 2.89
CA SER A 128 -9.68 -1.44 4.02
C SER A 128 -11.07 -1.16 4.61
N PHE A 129 -11.37 0.12 4.86
CA PHE A 129 -12.66 0.54 5.39
C PHE A 129 -13.82 0.19 4.46
N ARG A 130 -13.69 0.47 3.16
CA ARG A 130 -14.69 0.14 2.14
C ARG A 130 -15.01 -1.35 2.07
N ALA A 131 -13.99 -2.20 2.22
CA ALA A 131 -14.13 -3.64 2.09
C ALA A 131 -14.59 -4.34 3.37
N TYR A 132 -14.14 -3.87 4.53
CA TYR A 132 -14.23 -4.60 5.79
C TYR A 132 -14.92 -3.80 6.91
N GLY A 133 -15.36 -2.56 6.63
CA GLY A 133 -15.95 -1.66 7.62
C GLY A 133 -14.91 -1.17 8.62
N PRO A 134 -15.31 -0.97 9.90
CA PRO A 134 -14.36 -0.55 10.93
C PRO A 134 -13.15 -1.46 10.96
N SER A 135 -11.97 -0.87 10.71
CA SER A 135 -10.72 -1.62 10.55
C SER A 135 -9.68 -1.16 11.55
N VAL A 136 -8.58 -1.89 11.60
CA VAL A 136 -7.41 -1.47 12.34
C VAL A 136 -6.82 -0.24 11.66
N ILE A 137 -6.40 0.76 12.45
CA ILE A 137 -5.63 1.91 11.99
C ILE A 137 -4.15 1.60 12.22
N MET A 138 -3.40 1.48 11.13
CA MET A 138 -1.94 1.35 11.16
C MET A 138 -1.32 2.76 11.14
N ARG A 139 -0.71 3.19 12.24
CA ARG A 139 -0.10 4.53 12.35
C ARG A 139 1.40 4.53 12.08
N GLU A 140 2.02 3.37 12.12
CA GLU A 140 3.44 3.11 11.89
C GLU A 140 3.66 1.64 11.51
N ASN A 141 4.86 1.29 11.11
CA ASN A 141 5.21 -0.12 10.91
C ASN A 141 5.22 -0.87 12.23
N ILE A 142 4.55 -2.01 12.24
CA ILE A 142 4.50 -2.90 13.41
C ILE A 142 5.63 -3.92 13.28
N ASP A 143 6.42 -4.06 14.35
CA ASP A 143 7.45 -5.11 14.41
C ASP A 143 6.79 -6.48 14.30
N PRO A 144 7.24 -7.37 13.38
CA PRO A 144 6.72 -8.73 13.28
C PRO A 144 6.82 -9.55 14.57
N LEU A 145 7.67 -9.15 15.51
CA LEU A 145 7.84 -9.77 16.81
C LEU A 145 6.93 -9.18 17.90
N THR A 146 6.11 -8.18 17.56
CA THR A 146 5.15 -7.59 18.51
C THR A 146 4.19 -8.65 19.03
N PRO A 147 4.04 -8.80 20.37
CA PRO A 147 3.08 -9.71 20.95
C PRO A 147 1.65 -9.42 20.49
N ILE A 148 0.83 -10.47 20.36
CA ILE A 148 -0.53 -10.34 19.80
C ILE A 148 -1.42 -9.41 20.63
N GLU A 149 -1.20 -9.35 21.93
CA GLU A 149 -1.89 -8.48 22.90
C GLU A 149 -1.52 -7.01 22.80
N GLU A 150 -0.43 -6.70 22.11
CA GLU A 150 0.04 -5.32 21.87
C GLU A 150 -0.34 -4.84 20.46
N LEU A 151 -0.89 -5.71 19.61
CA LEU A 151 -1.33 -5.32 18.29
C LEU A 151 -2.55 -4.38 18.38
N PRO A 152 -2.65 -3.37 17.48
CA PRO A 152 -3.77 -2.46 17.50
C PRO A 152 -5.09 -3.20 17.20
N GLU A 153 -6.11 -2.87 17.98
CA GLU A 153 -7.47 -3.40 17.80
C GLU A 153 -8.20 -2.66 16.67
N ARG A 154 -9.39 -3.17 16.31
CA ARG A 154 -10.28 -2.47 15.38
C ARG A 154 -10.76 -1.16 15.98
N SER A 155 -10.65 -0.10 15.20
CA SER A 155 -11.15 1.23 15.55
C SER A 155 -12.61 1.39 15.17
N SER A 156 -13.29 2.40 15.71
CA SER A 156 -14.64 2.77 15.31
C SER A 156 -14.68 3.35 13.90
N VAL A 157 -15.88 3.45 13.32
CA VAL A 157 -16.08 4.12 12.01
C VAL A 157 -15.55 5.55 12.03
N ASP A 158 -15.92 6.30 13.08
CA ASP A 158 -15.55 7.71 13.18
C ASP A 158 -14.03 7.90 13.26
N GLU A 159 -13.34 7.06 14.05
CA GLU A 159 -11.87 7.10 14.15
C GLU A 159 -11.20 6.76 12.82
N VAL A 160 -11.69 5.77 12.06
CA VAL A 160 -11.12 5.42 10.76
C VAL A 160 -11.33 6.55 9.76
N VAL A 161 -12.52 7.12 9.70
CA VAL A 161 -12.83 8.25 8.80
C VAL A 161 -12.00 9.47 9.16
N GLN A 162 -11.91 9.80 10.44
CA GLN A 162 -11.07 10.89 10.92
C GLN A 162 -9.59 10.68 10.55
N PHE A 163 -9.06 9.48 10.74
CA PHE A 163 -7.68 9.19 10.38
C PHE A 163 -7.40 9.33 8.88
N ILE A 164 -8.33 8.90 8.03
CA ILE A 164 -8.22 9.09 6.57
C ILE A 164 -8.20 10.57 6.23
N ASP A 165 -9.08 11.37 6.80
CA ASP A 165 -9.16 12.83 6.59
C ASP A 165 -7.89 13.54 7.08
N GLU A 166 -7.38 13.17 8.25
CA GLU A 166 -6.09 13.64 8.77
C GLU A 166 -4.94 13.39 7.79
N LYS A 167 -4.87 12.20 7.19
CA LYS A 167 -3.80 11.84 6.25
C LYS A 167 -3.95 12.55 4.90
N ILE A 168 -5.15 12.79 4.42
CA ILE A 168 -5.41 13.61 3.23
C ILE A 168 -4.95 15.05 3.49
N THR A 169 -5.36 15.64 4.60
CA THR A 169 -4.98 17.01 4.99
C THR A 169 -3.46 17.14 5.19
N GLU A 170 -2.82 16.11 5.76
CA GLU A 170 -1.35 16.06 5.91
C GLU A 170 -0.67 16.06 4.53
N ALA A 171 -1.13 15.23 3.58
CA ALA A 171 -0.59 15.18 2.23
C ALA A 171 -0.76 16.52 1.48
N GLU A 172 -1.92 17.17 1.58
CA GLU A 172 -2.17 18.49 1.03
C GLU A 172 -1.23 19.55 1.65
N THR A 173 -1.00 19.46 2.96
CA THR A 173 -0.12 20.41 3.69
C THR A 173 1.35 20.22 3.28
N ILE A 174 1.79 18.99 3.07
CA ILE A 174 3.14 18.69 2.54
C ILE A 174 3.25 19.28 1.13
N GLY A 175 2.24 19.11 0.29
CA GLY A 175 2.11 19.66 -1.07
C GLY A 175 2.33 18.59 -2.13
N LEU A 176 1.27 18.30 -2.87
CA LEU A 176 1.28 17.44 -4.06
C LEU A 176 1.70 18.24 -5.30
N ALA A 177 2.18 17.56 -6.33
CA ALA A 177 2.42 18.19 -7.63
C ALA A 177 1.09 18.57 -8.28
N GLU A 178 1.06 19.67 -9.05
CA GLU A 178 -0.16 20.06 -9.78
C GLU A 178 -0.52 19.06 -10.90
N LYS A 179 0.48 18.39 -11.46
CA LYS A 179 0.30 17.34 -12.48
C LYS A 179 1.55 16.51 -12.64
N HIS A 180 1.37 15.33 -13.19
CA HIS A 180 2.46 14.47 -13.66
C HIS A 180 2.29 14.15 -15.15
N ASP A 181 3.41 14.15 -15.89
CA ASP A 181 3.48 13.85 -17.32
C ASP A 181 4.39 12.63 -17.60
N GLY A 182 4.28 12.04 -18.77
CA GLY A 182 5.14 10.95 -19.21
C GLY A 182 4.98 9.67 -18.38
N ASP A 183 6.09 9.11 -17.93
CA ASP A 183 6.11 7.88 -17.14
C ASP A 183 5.51 8.03 -15.73
N ASP A 184 5.34 9.26 -15.27
CA ASP A 184 4.75 9.59 -13.97
C ASP A 184 3.23 9.77 -14.03
N TYR A 185 2.64 9.72 -15.24
CA TYR A 185 1.20 9.84 -15.40
C TYR A 185 0.45 8.78 -14.60
N GLY A 186 -0.48 9.22 -13.75
CA GLY A 186 -1.26 8.35 -12.87
C GLY A 186 -0.78 8.31 -11.41
N ARG A 187 0.29 9.02 -11.07
CA ARG A 187 0.63 9.35 -9.68
C ARG A 187 -0.38 10.38 -9.14
N PHE A 188 -0.51 10.45 -7.82
CA PHE A 188 -1.39 11.44 -7.17
C PHE A 188 -0.89 12.88 -7.37
N THR A 189 -1.86 13.78 -7.57
CA THR A 189 -1.66 15.22 -7.73
C THR A 189 -2.64 16.00 -6.89
#